data_9e89593b1b8467cdcddb3c21df4390d1
#
_entry.id   9e89593b1b8467cdcddb3c21df4390d1
#
_cell.length_a   1.000
_cell.length_b   1.000
_cell.length_c   1.000
_cell.angle_alpha   90.00
_cell.angle_beta   90.00
_cell.angle_gamma   90.00
#
_symmetry.space_group_name_H-M   'P 1'
#
loop_
_entity.id
_entity.type
_entity.pdbx_description
1 polymer ?
#
loop_
_entity_poly.entity_id
_entity_poly.type
_entity_poly.pdbx_seq_one_letter_code
_entity_poly.pdbx_strand_id
1 'polypeptide(L)'
;PPLKVWAVQQGSPAETAGLKPGDVLVSVNGQLPKSFFGATRELIHAGEKGDVPLVVQRDGEQKRLAVKMVPEKTFFNAGLLQKKLGMTLQELTPELVDSLGFGRGSGLVIATVDQTGPAASAGLQPRTLIRGFDGVTTTDLVDAAKIVYEKSKGETVKLNVVVPVRRGNVAAYREGNVTLAVR
;
A
#
# COMPACT_ATOMS: atom_id res chain seq x y z
N PRO A 1 -27.84 5.50 11.82
CA PRO A 1 -27.99 5.20 10.41
C PRO A 1 -27.27 3.88 10.09
N PRO A 2 -27.84 3.08 9.15
CA PRO A 2 -27.23 1.82 8.75
C PRO A 2 -25.85 2.06 8.11
N LEU A 3 -24.93 1.16 8.35
CA LEU A 3 -23.60 1.21 7.73
C LEU A 3 -23.69 0.73 6.28
N LYS A 4 -23.35 1.61 5.36
CA LYS A 4 -23.37 1.33 3.93
C LYS A 4 -21.94 1.23 3.40
N VAL A 5 -21.69 0.23 2.57
CA VAL A 5 -20.41 0.09 1.87
C VAL A 5 -20.31 1.16 0.80
N TRP A 6 -19.35 2.07 0.94
CA TRP A 6 -19.14 3.17 0.01
C TRP A 6 -18.33 2.71 -1.21
N ALA A 7 -17.26 1.97 -0.98
CA ALA A 7 -16.40 1.45 -2.02
C ALA A 7 -15.85 0.08 -1.63
N VAL A 8 -15.53 -0.73 -2.61
CA VAL A 8 -14.82 -2.01 -2.46
C VAL A 8 -13.61 -1.97 -3.37
N GLN A 9 -12.49 -2.32 -2.81
CA GLN A 9 -11.22 -2.23 -3.50
C GLN A 9 -10.98 -3.43 -4.40
N GLN A 10 -10.58 -3.18 -5.63
CA GLN A 10 -10.27 -4.21 -6.61
C GLN A 10 -9.13 -5.13 -6.11
N GLY A 11 -9.31 -6.43 -6.22
CA GLY A 11 -8.37 -7.44 -5.76
C GLY A 11 -8.36 -7.66 -4.26
N SER A 12 -9.25 -6.97 -3.50
CA SER A 12 -9.33 -7.15 -2.05
C SER A 12 -10.06 -8.44 -1.66
N PRO A 13 -9.84 -8.94 -0.43
CA PRO A 13 -10.66 -10.03 0.14
C PRO A 13 -12.16 -9.73 0.16
N ALA A 14 -12.54 -8.47 0.34
CA ALA A 14 -13.93 -8.04 0.33
C ALA A 14 -14.57 -8.18 -1.06
N GLU A 15 -13.84 -7.78 -2.13
CA GLU A 15 -14.30 -7.99 -3.51
C GLU A 15 -14.40 -9.48 -3.83
N THR A 16 -13.38 -10.25 -3.46
CA THR A 16 -13.36 -11.71 -3.67
C THR A 16 -14.53 -12.40 -2.98
N ALA A 17 -14.92 -11.92 -1.80
CA ALA A 17 -16.11 -12.40 -1.07
C ALA A 17 -17.43 -11.96 -1.71
N GLY A 18 -17.41 -11.08 -2.70
CA GLY A 18 -18.59 -10.58 -3.40
C GLY A 18 -19.25 -9.37 -2.75
N LEU A 19 -18.58 -8.67 -1.83
CA LEU A 19 -19.04 -7.38 -1.30
C LEU A 19 -19.06 -6.34 -2.42
N LYS A 20 -20.08 -5.48 -2.44
CA LYS A 20 -20.24 -4.45 -3.48
C LYS A 20 -20.51 -3.07 -2.88
N PRO A 21 -20.13 -1.99 -3.56
CA PRO A 21 -20.58 -0.65 -3.21
C PRO A 21 -22.12 -0.61 -3.18
N GLY A 22 -22.67 0.04 -2.17
CA GLY A 22 -24.12 0.12 -1.97
C GLY A 22 -24.69 -0.91 -1.01
N ASP A 23 -23.97 -1.98 -0.70
CA ASP A 23 -24.40 -2.96 0.31
C ASP A 23 -24.61 -2.29 1.67
N VAL A 24 -25.66 -2.68 2.36
CA VAL A 24 -25.92 -2.26 3.74
C VAL A 24 -25.55 -3.40 4.67
N LEU A 25 -24.65 -3.14 5.62
CA LEU A 25 -24.24 -4.13 6.61
C LEU A 25 -25.38 -4.43 7.59
N VAL A 26 -25.85 -5.68 7.57
CA VAL A 26 -26.87 -6.19 8.50
C VAL A 26 -26.19 -6.83 9.71
N SER A 27 -25.16 -7.66 9.49
CA SER A 27 -24.37 -8.21 10.58
C SER A 27 -22.92 -8.46 10.18
N VAL A 28 -22.02 -8.37 11.17
CA VAL A 28 -20.61 -8.75 11.11
C VAL A 28 -20.40 -9.81 12.17
N ASN A 29 -19.97 -11.00 11.81
CA ASN A 29 -19.79 -12.13 12.72
C ASN A 29 -21.04 -12.39 13.60
N GLY A 30 -22.23 -12.27 13.02
CA GLY A 30 -23.50 -12.44 13.73
C GLY A 30 -23.93 -11.26 14.61
N GLN A 31 -23.12 -10.21 14.74
CA GLN A 31 -23.42 -9.02 15.55
C GLN A 31 -23.92 -7.87 14.67
N LEU A 32 -24.97 -7.19 15.12
CA LEU A 32 -25.43 -5.96 14.46
C LEU A 32 -24.43 -4.82 14.69
N PRO A 33 -23.80 -4.27 13.66
CA PRO A 33 -22.86 -3.19 13.83
C PRO A 33 -23.58 -1.87 14.19
N LYS A 34 -23.36 -1.37 15.38
CA LYS A 34 -23.97 -0.12 15.86
C LYS A 34 -23.21 1.13 15.39
N SER A 35 -21.96 0.96 14.97
CA SER A 35 -21.09 2.03 14.50
C SER A 35 -19.99 1.47 13.60
N PHE A 36 -19.33 2.34 12.85
CA PHE A 36 -18.14 1.98 12.06
C PHE A 36 -17.04 1.33 12.92
N PHE A 37 -16.73 1.93 14.06
CA PHE A 37 -15.74 1.36 14.99
C PHE A 37 -16.15 0.01 15.55
N GLY A 38 -17.44 -0.19 15.84
CA GLY A 38 -17.96 -1.48 16.28
C GLY A 38 -17.80 -2.56 15.19
N ALA A 39 -18.13 -2.23 13.94
CA ALA A 39 -17.95 -3.12 12.80
C ALA A 39 -16.47 -3.48 12.59
N THR A 40 -15.58 -2.48 12.61
CA THR A 40 -14.13 -2.69 12.41
C THR A 40 -13.54 -3.57 13.50
N ARG A 41 -13.88 -3.31 14.75
CA ARG A 41 -13.40 -4.14 15.89
C ARG A 41 -13.86 -5.60 15.75
N GLU A 42 -15.11 -5.80 15.35
CA GLU A 42 -15.65 -7.16 15.17
C GLU A 42 -14.98 -7.87 14.00
N LEU A 43 -14.71 -7.16 12.90
CA LEU A 43 -13.94 -7.69 11.76
C LEU A 43 -12.55 -8.16 12.17
N ILE A 44 -11.82 -7.34 12.93
CA ILE A 44 -10.47 -7.69 13.40
C ILE A 44 -10.52 -8.90 14.31
N HIS A 45 -11.38 -8.88 15.32
CA HIS A 45 -11.48 -9.97 16.31
C HIS A 45 -11.92 -11.30 15.68
N ALA A 46 -12.89 -11.26 14.77
CA ALA A 46 -13.35 -12.45 14.07
C ALA A 46 -12.30 -12.96 13.06
N GLY A 47 -11.58 -12.04 12.41
CA GLY A 47 -10.55 -12.34 11.42
C GLY A 47 -9.36 -13.11 11.99
N GLU A 48 -9.07 -12.95 13.27
CA GLU A 48 -8.04 -13.76 13.97
C GLU A 48 -8.40 -15.26 14.03
N LYS A 49 -9.69 -15.59 13.93
CA LYS A 49 -10.22 -16.96 14.05
C LYS A 49 -10.52 -17.62 12.71
N GLY A 50 -10.47 -16.87 11.61
CA GLY A 50 -10.77 -17.38 10.27
C GLY A 50 -11.57 -16.40 9.41
N ASP A 51 -12.34 -16.95 8.48
CA ASP A 51 -13.21 -16.14 7.62
C ASP A 51 -14.31 -15.45 8.42
N VAL A 52 -14.53 -14.19 8.14
CA VAL A 52 -15.55 -13.39 8.84
C VAL A 52 -16.87 -13.46 8.10
N PRO A 53 -17.93 -14.04 8.70
CA PRO A 53 -19.25 -14.04 8.10
C PRO A 53 -19.86 -12.65 8.15
N LEU A 54 -20.31 -12.17 7.00
CA LEU A 54 -21.06 -10.92 6.84
C LEU A 54 -22.47 -11.22 6.33
N VAL A 55 -23.44 -10.47 6.79
CA VAL A 55 -24.74 -10.40 6.15
C VAL A 55 -24.93 -8.95 5.67
N VAL A 56 -25.24 -8.83 4.40
CA VAL A 56 -25.51 -7.53 3.76
C VAL A 56 -26.90 -7.54 3.15
N GLN A 57 -27.53 -6.39 3.07
CA GLN A 57 -28.74 -6.17 2.29
C GLN A 57 -28.37 -5.50 0.97
N ARG A 58 -28.78 -6.11 -0.14
CA ARG A 58 -28.57 -5.63 -1.50
C ARG A 58 -29.87 -5.82 -2.29
N ASP A 59 -30.37 -4.78 -2.91
CA ASP A 59 -31.59 -4.81 -3.74
C ASP A 59 -32.81 -5.43 -3.01
N GLY A 60 -32.94 -5.15 -1.71
CA GLY A 60 -34.00 -5.69 -0.88
C GLY A 60 -33.79 -7.12 -0.34
N GLU A 61 -32.74 -7.82 -0.79
CA GLU A 61 -32.42 -9.19 -0.37
C GLU A 61 -31.23 -9.23 0.60
N GLN A 62 -31.26 -10.16 1.53
CA GLN A 62 -30.10 -10.44 2.38
C GLN A 62 -29.15 -11.44 1.70
N LYS A 63 -27.87 -11.09 1.65
CA LYS A 63 -26.81 -11.94 1.12
C LYS A 63 -25.81 -12.25 2.22
N ARG A 64 -25.45 -13.53 2.33
CA ARG A 64 -24.41 -14.01 3.25
C ARG A 64 -23.10 -14.10 2.49
N LEU A 65 -22.06 -13.46 3.04
CA LEU A 65 -20.71 -13.44 2.48
C LEU A 65 -19.74 -13.94 3.55
N ALA A 66 -18.62 -14.52 3.13
CA ALA A 66 -17.52 -14.89 4.01
C ALA A 66 -16.25 -14.16 3.53
N VAL A 67 -15.75 -13.24 4.34
CA VAL A 67 -14.56 -12.46 3.99
C VAL A 67 -13.35 -13.08 4.66
N LYS A 68 -12.41 -13.58 3.85
CA LYS A 68 -11.14 -14.09 4.32
C LYS A 68 -10.23 -12.92 4.69
N MET A 69 -9.96 -12.75 5.98
CA MET A 69 -8.98 -11.76 6.43
C MET A 69 -7.56 -12.21 6.09
N VAL A 70 -6.75 -11.29 5.61
CA VAL A 70 -5.34 -11.54 5.26
C VAL A 70 -4.45 -10.52 5.96
N PRO A 71 -3.20 -10.87 6.32
CA PRO A 71 -2.25 -9.89 6.83
C PRO A 71 -2.06 -8.72 5.86
N GLU A 72 -1.90 -7.51 6.37
CA GLU A 72 -1.72 -6.31 5.53
C GLU A 72 -0.62 -6.46 4.49
N LYS A 73 0.51 -7.08 4.86
CA LYS A 73 1.64 -7.35 3.97
C LYS A 73 1.31 -8.25 2.78
N THR A 74 0.24 -9.02 2.84
CA THR A 74 -0.21 -9.85 1.72
C THR A 74 -0.78 -8.99 0.59
N PHE A 75 -1.42 -7.87 0.95
CA PHE A 75 -2.01 -6.94 0.00
C PHE A 75 -1.11 -5.73 -0.25
N PHE A 76 -0.62 -5.08 0.80
CA PHE A 76 0.29 -3.94 0.73
C PHE A 76 1.73 -4.43 0.71
N ASN A 77 2.31 -4.55 -0.47
CA ASN A 77 3.62 -5.18 -0.67
C ASN A 77 4.37 -4.60 -1.88
N ALA A 78 5.57 -5.11 -2.10
CA ALA A 78 6.42 -4.69 -3.23
C ALA A 78 5.75 -4.89 -4.60
N GLY A 79 4.92 -5.91 -4.77
CA GLY A 79 4.21 -6.17 -6.03
C GLY A 79 3.17 -5.09 -6.35
N LEU A 80 2.45 -4.58 -5.33
CA LEU A 80 1.53 -3.47 -5.50
C LEU A 80 2.28 -2.19 -5.90
N LEU A 81 3.41 -1.91 -5.24
CA LEU A 81 4.26 -0.77 -5.58
C LEU A 81 4.80 -0.87 -7.00
N GLN A 82 5.29 -2.06 -7.41
CA GLN A 82 5.75 -2.29 -8.78
C GLN A 82 4.64 -2.07 -9.80
N LYS A 83 3.45 -2.59 -9.54
CA LYS A 83 2.29 -2.41 -10.42
C LYS A 83 1.94 -0.94 -10.61
N LYS A 84 1.97 -0.14 -9.56
CA LYS A 84 1.55 1.27 -9.60
C LYS A 84 2.66 2.24 -10.01
N LEU A 85 3.89 2.00 -9.61
CA LEU A 85 5.02 2.92 -9.80
C LEU A 85 5.99 2.49 -10.91
N GLY A 86 5.96 1.22 -11.33
CA GLY A 86 6.90 0.70 -12.32
C GLY A 86 8.31 0.54 -11.78
N MET A 87 8.44 0.23 -10.48
CA MET A 87 9.73 -0.06 -9.85
C MET A 87 9.57 -1.08 -8.73
N THR A 88 10.56 -1.92 -8.53
CA THR A 88 10.62 -2.83 -7.40
C THR A 88 11.38 -2.17 -6.25
N LEU A 89 10.78 -2.19 -5.08
CA LEU A 89 11.36 -1.64 -3.85
C LEU A 89 11.70 -2.76 -2.87
N GLN A 90 12.74 -2.54 -2.09
CA GLN A 90 13.14 -3.40 -0.98
C GLN A 90 13.51 -2.55 0.23
N GLU A 91 13.32 -3.11 1.42
CA GLU A 91 13.69 -2.45 2.66
C GLU A 91 15.20 -2.38 2.80
N LEU A 92 15.68 -1.31 3.41
CA LEU A 92 17.11 -1.08 3.62
C LEU A 92 17.61 -1.94 4.77
N THR A 93 18.36 -3.01 4.44
CA THR A 93 19.01 -3.86 5.44
C THR A 93 20.40 -3.33 5.80
N PRO A 94 20.99 -3.74 6.95
CA PRO A 94 22.36 -3.35 7.30
C PRO A 94 23.38 -3.67 6.21
N GLU A 95 23.25 -4.83 5.56
CA GLU A 95 24.14 -5.25 4.47
C GLU A 95 24.01 -4.34 3.24
N LEU A 96 22.80 -3.87 2.95
CA LEU A 96 22.55 -2.90 1.87
C LEU A 96 23.09 -1.52 2.23
N VAL A 97 22.95 -1.10 3.48
CA VAL A 97 23.54 0.16 3.97
C VAL A 97 25.04 0.16 3.70
N ASP A 98 25.74 -0.91 4.09
CA ASP A 98 27.19 -1.03 3.93
C ASP A 98 27.59 -1.10 2.45
N SER A 99 26.89 -1.91 1.66
CA SER A 99 27.20 -2.11 0.23
C SER A 99 26.92 -0.88 -0.64
N LEU A 100 25.88 -0.12 -0.30
CA LEU A 100 25.46 1.08 -1.01
C LEU A 100 26.08 2.36 -0.43
N GLY A 101 26.64 2.27 0.77
CA GLY A 101 27.31 3.37 1.45
C GLY A 101 26.36 4.48 1.95
N PHE A 102 25.09 4.21 2.16
CA PHE A 102 24.11 5.23 2.59
C PHE A 102 24.29 5.74 4.02
N GLY A 103 25.28 5.24 4.75
CA GLY A 103 25.45 5.58 6.16
C GLY A 103 24.30 5.04 7.01
N ARG A 104 24.16 5.56 8.25
CA ARG A 104 23.02 5.21 9.10
C ARG A 104 21.76 5.91 8.56
N GLY A 105 20.93 5.17 7.83
CA GLY A 105 19.68 5.67 7.29
C GLY A 105 18.60 4.59 7.25
N SER A 106 17.38 5.00 7.14
CA SER A 106 16.22 4.15 6.92
C SER A 106 15.50 4.56 5.62
N GLY A 107 14.78 3.65 5.03
CA GLY A 107 14.03 3.90 3.80
C GLY A 107 13.91 2.66 2.93
N LEU A 108 13.48 2.87 1.71
CA LEU A 108 13.31 1.84 0.69
C LEU A 108 14.29 2.06 -0.46
N VAL A 109 14.93 1.01 -0.92
CA VAL A 109 15.87 1.09 -2.05
C VAL A 109 15.19 0.59 -3.31
N ILE A 110 15.39 1.30 -4.41
CA ILE A 110 14.97 0.85 -5.74
C ILE A 110 15.89 -0.29 -6.17
N ALA A 111 15.33 -1.49 -6.30
CA ALA A 111 16.04 -2.66 -6.80
C ALA A 111 16.04 -2.69 -8.35
N THR A 112 14.88 -2.48 -8.96
CA THR A 112 14.73 -2.45 -10.43
C THR A 112 13.74 -1.36 -10.84
N VAL A 113 13.84 -0.92 -12.10
CA VAL A 113 12.93 0.06 -12.71
C VAL A 113 12.44 -0.50 -14.05
N ASP A 114 11.12 -0.50 -14.24
CA ASP A 114 10.50 -0.88 -15.51
C ASP A 114 10.79 0.20 -16.55
N GLN A 115 11.41 -0.15 -17.66
CA GLN A 115 11.89 0.79 -18.69
C GLN A 115 10.81 1.73 -19.24
N THR A 116 9.57 1.26 -19.29
CA THR A 116 8.41 1.99 -19.79
C THR A 116 7.47 2.47 -18.67
N GLY A 117 7.91 2.35 -17.40
CA GLY A 117 7.11 2.69 -16.23
C GLY A 117 7.23 4.16 -15.81
N PRO A 118 6.33 4.59 -14.90
CA PRO A 118 6.35 5.94 -14.34
C PRO A 118 7.69 6.31 -13.69
N ALA A 119 8.31 5.36 -12.98
CA ALA A 119 9.60 5.58 -12.33
C ALA A 119 10.72 5.89 -13.34
N ALA A 120 10.77 5.17 -14.48
CA ALA A 120 11.73 5.45 -15.54
C ALA A 120 11.48 6.83 -16.17
N SER A 121 10.22 7.16 -16.45
CA SER A 121 9.83 8.47 -17.00
C SER A 121 10.20 9.63 -16.07
N ALA A 122 10.20 9.39 -14.77
CA ALA A 122 10.64 10.37 -13.75
C ALA A 122 12.17 10.38 -13.53
N GLY A 123 12.93 9.58 -14.28
CA GLY A 123 14.40 9.52 -14.19
C GLY A 123 14.93 8.73 -12.99
N LEU A 124 14.08 7.96 -12.31
CA LEU A 124 14.51 7.12 -11.20
C LEU A 124 15.34 5.92 -11.70
N GLN A 125 16.32 5.53 -10.91
CA GLN A 125 17.25 4.46 -11.25
C GLN A 125 17.42 3.47 -10.08
N PRO A 126 17.81 2.23 -10.35
CA PRO A 126 18.23 1.30 -9.30
C PRO A 126 19.28 1.92 -8.37
N ARG A 127 19.30 1.47 -7.12
CA ARG A 127 20.17 1.96 -6.04
C ARG A 127 19.85 3.37 -5.52
N THR A 128 18.75 3.98 -5.97
CA THR A 128 18.20 5.19 -5.35
C THR A 128 17.52 4.82 -4.04
N LEU A 129 17.82 5.55 -2.96
CA LEU A 129 17.13 5.42 -1.67
C LEU A 129 15.93 6.36 -1.64
N ILE A 130 14.78 5.84 -1.24
CA ILE A 130 13.55 6.62 -1.00
C ILE A 130 13.34 6.70 0.50
N ARG A 131 13.28 7.91 1.04
CA ARG A 131 13.06 8.18 2.48
C ARG A 131 11.63 8.48 2.82
N GLY A 132 10.82 8.84 1.85
CA GLY A 132 9.42 9.17 2.11
C GLY A 132 8.57 9.30 0.86
N PHE A 133 7.28 9.20 1.09
CA PHE A 133 6.21 9.32 0.09
C PHE A 133 5.24 10.42 0.55
N ASP A 134 4.96 11.40 -0.31
CA ASP A 134 4.06 12.54 -0.04
C ASP A 134 4.37 13.28 1.28
N GLY A 135 5.66 13.37 1.64
CA GLY A 135 6.09 14.04 2.88
C GLY A 135 6.04 13.15 4.13
N VAL A 136 5.57 11.90 4.02
CA VAL A 136 5.59 10.93 5.11
C VAL A 136 6.87 10.10 5.02
N THR A 137 7.66 10.10 6.09
CA THR A 137 8.84 9.22 6.19
C THR A 137 8.39 7.77 6.23
N THR A 138 8.93 6.96 5.34
CA THR A 138 8.47 5.58 5.13
C THR A 138 9.67 4.65 5.11
N THR A 139 9.66 3.65 5.98
CA THR A 139 10.79 2.73 6.17
C THR A 139 10.48 1.30 5.79
N ASP A 140 9.20 0.96 5.62
CA ASP A 140 8.74 -0.37 5.24
C ASP A 140 7.81 -0.34 4.01
N LEU A 141 7.66 -1.51 3.39
CA LEU A 141 6.89 -1.67 2.16
C LEU A 141 5.38 -1.53 2.36
N VAL A 142 4.87 -1.87 3.55
CA VAL A 142 3.43 -1.83 3.84
C VAL A 142 2.95 -0.38 3.88
N ASP A 143 3.64 0.48 4.60
CA ASP A 143 3.28 1.90 4.71
C ASP A 143 3.42 2.62 3.38
N ALA A 144 4.50 2.36 2.62
CA ALA A 144 4.66 2.89 1.28
C ALA A 144 3.52 2.45 0.35
N ALA A 145 3.18 1.17 0.40
CA ALA A 145 2.11 0.61 -0.43
C ALA A 145 0.74 1.20 -0.08
N LYS A 146 0.44 1.47 1.20
CA LYS A 146 -0.80 2.13 1.64
C LYS A 146 -0.92 3.53 1.05
N ILE A 147 0.15 4.34 1.14
CA ILE A 147 0.15 5.72 0.59
C ILE A 147 -0.10 5.70 -0.91
N VAL A 148 0.63 4.85 -1.64
CA VAL A 148 0.51 4.75 -3.11
C VAL A 148 -0.83 4.15 -3.53
N TYR A 149 -1.39 3.26 -2.71
CA TYR A 149 -2.64 2.60 -3.00
C TYR A 149 -3.83 3.57 -3.05
N GLU A 150 -3.86 4.58 -2.19
CA GLU A 150 -4.89 5.63 -2.16
C GLU A 150 -4.90 6.50 -3.42
N LYS A 151 -3.82 6.47 -4.20
CA LYS A 151 -3.73 7.23 -5.45
C LYS A 151 -4.47 6.54 -6.58
N SER A 152 -5.31 7.29 -7.26
CA SER A 152 -5.94 6.88 -8.52
C SER A 152 -4.93 6.91 -9.68
N LYS A 153 -5.24 6.20 -10.75
CA LYS A 153 -4.43 6.27 -11.98
C LYS A 153 -4.33 7.70 -12.50
N GLY A 154 -3.11 8.15 -12.75
CA GLY A 154 -2.80 9.51 -13.21
C GLY A 154 -2.56 10.52 -12.10
N GLU A 155 -2.94 10.22 -10.86
CA GLU A 155 -2.54 11.05 -9.72
C GLU A 155 -1.03 10.92 -9.47
N THR A 156 -0.46 11.93 -8.84
CA THR A 156 0.98 11.98 -8.58
C THR A 156 1.31 11.61 -7.14
N VAL A 157 2.47 10.97 -6.98
CA VAL A 157 3.13 10.78 -5.69
C VAL A 157 4.48 11.48 -5.70
N LYS A 158 4.79 12.19 -4.63
CA LYS A 158 6.07 12.87 -4.43
C LYS A 158 6.98 12.00 -3.57
N LEU A 159 8.14 11.67 -4.10
CA LEU A 159 9.15 10.87 -3.39
C LEU A 159 10.27 11.77 -2.89
N ASN A 160 10.67 11.60 -1.64
CA ASN A 160 11.95 12.12 -1.14
C ASN A 160 13.02 11.07 -1.43
N VAL A 161 14.00 11.43 -2.25
CA VAL A 161 15.03 10.51 -2.76
C VAL A 161 16.42 10.95 -2.38
N VAL A 162 17.29 9.98 -2.17
CA VAL A 162 18.73 10.17 -1.95
C VAL A 162 19.48 9.38 -3.02
N VAL A 163 20.29 10.08 -3.80
CA VAL A 163 21.10 9.48 -4.87
C VAL A 163 22.58 9.63 -4.54
N PRO A 164 23.39 8.59 -4.77
CA PRO A 164 24.83 8.70 -4.65
C PRO A 164 25.37 9.59 -5.78
N VAL A 165 26.20 10.56 -5.43
CA VAL A 165 26.92 11.41 -6.38
C VAL A 165 28.41 11.29 -6.13
N ARG A 166 29.23 11.26 -7.16
CA ARG A 166 30.67 11.33 -7.05
C ARG A 166 31.14 12.76 -7.17
N ARG A 167 31.83 13.27 -6.16
CA ARG A 167 32.60 14.52 -6.24
C ARG A 167 34.08 14.17 -6.11
N GLY A 168 34.78 14.00 -7.24
CA GLY A 168 36.14 13.49 -7.25
C GLY A 168 36.24 12.08 -6.64
N ASN A 169 37.15 11.90 -5.68
CA ASN A 169 37.30 10.61 -4.97
C ASN A 169 36.42 10.47 -3.73
N VAL A 170 35.53 11.44 -3.46
CA VAL A 170 34.69 11.40 -2.27
C VAL A 170 33.27 10.99 -2.68
N ALA A 171 32.74 9.96 -2.01
CA ALA A 171 31.34 9.60 -2.11
C ALA A 171 30.50 10.67 -1.37
N ALA A 172 29.54 11.25 -2.07
CA ALA A 172 28.60 12.22 -1.52
C ALA A 172 27.18 11.79 -1.89
N TYR A 173 26.21 12.32 -1.17
CA TYR A 173 24.80 12.05 -1.43
C TYR A 173 24.07 13.34 -1.75
N ARG A 174 23.16 13.25 -2.68
CA ARG A 174 22.26 14.35 -3.02
C ARG A 174 20.83 13.94 -2.67
N GLU A 175 20.21 14.72 -1.81
CA GLU A 175 18.81 14.60 -1.48
C GLU A 175 17.96 15.47 -2.41
N GLY A 176 16.80 15.01 -2.78
CA GLY A 176 15.88 15.73 -3.66
C GLY A 176 14.48 15.13 -3.63
N ASN A 177 13.58 15.80 -4.36
CA ASN A 177 12.22 15.30 -4.52
C ASN A 177 11.99 14.97 -6.00
N VAL A 178 11.30 13.84 -6.22
CA VAL A 178 10.87 13.39 -7.54
C VAL A 178 9.37 13.15 -7.49
N THR A 179 8.65 13.66 -8.48
CA THR A 179 7.21 13.42 -8.61
C THR A 179 6.95 12.51 -9.80
N LEU A 180 6.15 11.48 -9.61
CA LEU A 180 5.74 10.58 -10.69
C LEU A 180 4.25 10.29 -10.64
N ALA A 181 3.66 10.04 -11.82
CA ALA A 181 2.26 9.65 -11.93
C ALA A 181 2.09 8.16 -11.63
N VAL A 182 1.01 7.81 -10.95
CA VAL A 182 0.63 6.42 -10.67
C VAL A 182 -0.09 5.83 -11.89
N ARG A 183 0.27 4.61 -12.29
CA ARG A 183 -0.40 3.89 -13.40
C ARG A 183 -1.53 2.95 -12.94
#